data_bd2fe6428c83e75c325de579fb7d215b
#
_entry.id   bd2fe6428c83e75c325de579fb7d215b
#
_cell.length_a   1.000
_cell.length_b   1.000
_cell.length_c   1.000
_cell.angle_alpha   90.00
_cell.angle_beta   90.00
_cell.angle_gamma   90.00
#
_symmetry.space_group_name_H-M   'P 1'
#
loop_
_entity.id
_entity.type
_entity.pdbx_description
1 polymer ?
#
loop_
_entity_poly.entity_id
_entity_poly.type
_entity_poly.pdbx_seq_one_letter_code
_entity_poly.pdbx_strand_id
1 'polypeptide(L)'
;MIDPARIRNFCIVAHIDHGKSTLADRLLDATGSLSSREKRDQFLDKMDLERERGITIKAQTARMRYRARDGNEYILNLIDTPGHVDFSYEVSRALAACEGAILVVDAAQGIEAQTLANAWLAVEAGLEILPVVNKIDLPSADPERVAREIEDVIGLDAADVLMVSAKEGKGIGELLERIVERVPPPRGNPEAPPRALVFDSWFDPYVGAVMLARVFDGGFRVGGRLLMLARDVEHEIQQLFVIDPHPRAVESLEAGEVGLFVAGIRSLAEVKIGDTLGDAARPPAEPLPGFLEVKPMVFAGLYPVEPDAYENLKTALQKLQLNDASLVYEPETSAALGFGFRCGFLGFLHSEIVQERLEREYNLNLISTAPTVRYRVVKVSGETQEIESPAALPEPSEIQQIEEPMVLATIHVPPEYVGVVLALCQDRRGTQRDMTHHGSRMQVRYELPLSEIVLDFHDRIKSLTRGYGSFDYEFLGYQPSDLVKLDVLVNGDPVDALSLIVHRDKAHTRGTDLVRKLKEFIPRQMYEVALQAAIGTRVIARTTVKALRKNVTAKCYGGDISRKRKLLERQKEGKRRMKRVGSVEIPQEAFLAALRLGDS
;
A
#
# COMPACT_ATOMS: atom_id res chain seq x y z
N MET A 1 -12.51 26.74 27.41
CA MET A 1 -13.16 25.50 26.94
C MET A 1 -13.83 25.79 25.61
N ILE A 2 -13.61 24.96 24.63
CA ILE A 2 -14.29 25.04 23.35
C ILE A 2 -15.61 24.30 23.51
N ASP A 3 -16.70 24.90 23.03
CA ASP A 3 -18.01 24.26 23.07
C ASP A 3 -18.02 23.10 22.05
N PRO A 4 -18.24 21.83 22.45
CA PRO A 4 -18.31 20.70 21.52
C PRO A 4 -19.32 20.88 20.41
N ALA A 5 -20.42 21.63 20.65
CA ALA A 5 -21.42 21.96 19.63
C ALA A 5 -20.84 22.74 18.42
N ARG A 6 -19.66 23.35 18.58
CA ARG A 6 -18.94 24.11 17.56
C ARG A 6 -17.76 23.40 16.95
N ILE A 7 -17.59 22.10 17.21
CA ILE A 7 -16.56 21.26 16.60
C ILE A 7 -17.20 20.46 15.45
N ARG A 8 -16.46 20.29 14.35
CA ARG A 8 -16.80 19.41 13.23
C ARG A 8 -15.56 18.58 12.87
N ASN A 9 -15.66 17.27 13.07
CA ASN A 9 -14.60 16.34 12.69
C ASN A 9 -15.04 15.65 11.40
N PHE A 10 -14.28 15.80 10.35
CA PHE A 10 -14.60 15.25 9.04
C PHE A 10 -13.35 14.82 8.29
N CYS A 11 -13.53 13.89 7.38
CA CYS A 11 -12.49 13.44 6.47
C CYS A 11 -12.86 13.74 5.01
N ILE A 12 -11.88 13.64 4.11
CA ILE A 12 -12.10 13.68 2.67
C ILE A 12 -11.81 12.29 2.12
N VAL A 13 -12.79 11.70 1.47
CA VAL A 13 -12.69 10.42 0.77
C VAL A 13 -12.84 10.63 -0.73
N ALA A 14 -11.93 10.07 -1.51
CA ALA A 14 -11.90 10.25 -2.95
C ALA A 14 -11.15 9.10 -3.62
N HIS A 15 -11.41 8.89 -4.90
CA HIS A 15 -10.52 8.11 -5.74
C HIS A 15 -9.20 8.87 -6.00
N ILE A 16 -8.16 8.15 -6.42
CA ILE A 16 -6.90 8.74 -6.88
C ILE A 16 -7.21 9.73 -8.01
N ASP A 17 -6.52 10.87 -8.03
CA ASP A 17 -6.67 11.95 -9.02
C ASP A 17 -8.02 12.68 -9.04
N HIS A 18 -8.98 12.42 -8.15
CA HIS A 18 -10.23 13.21 -8.05
C HIS A 18 -10.03 14.60 -7.42
N GLY A 19 -8.81 14.92 -6.97
CA GLY A 19 -8.43 16.24 -6.47
C GLY A 19 -8.62 16.43 -4.96
N LYS A 20 -8.51 15.35 -4.18
CA LYS A 20 -8.60 15.34 -2.73
C LYS A 20 -7.63 16.33 -2.06
N SER A 21 -6.32 16.19 -2.31
CA SER A 21 -5.29 17.04 -1.70
C SER A 21 -5.44 18.51 -2.13
N THR A 22 -5.83 18.77 -3.39
CA THR A 22 -6.13 20.13 -3.86
C THR A 22 -7.33 20.74 -3.13
N LEU A 23 -8.37 19.93 -2.86
CA LEU A 23 -9.54 20.40 -2.10
C LEU A 23 -9.17 20.70 -0.65
N ALA A 24 -8.38 19.84 -0.01
CA ALA A 24 -7.87 20.06 1.34
C ALA A 24 -7.05 21.38 1.43
N ASP A 25 -6.16 21.65 0.48
CA ASP A 25 -5.41 22.90 0.40
C ASP A 25 -6.34 24.13 0.29
N ARG A 26 -7.41 24.02 -0.51
CA ARG A 26 -8.38 25.13 -0.65
C ARG A 26 -9.19 25.39 0.61
N LEU A 27 -9.54 24.34 1.37
CA LEU A 27 -10.21 24.52 2.67
C LEU A 27 -9.28 25.21 3.66
N LEU A 28 -7.99 24.83 3.71
CA LEU A 28 -6.98 25.50 4.54
C LEU A 28 -6.75 26.98 4.13
N ASP A 29 -6.71 27.25 2.84
CA ASP A 29 -6.59 28.61 2.32
C ASP A 29 -7.80 29.48 2.65
N ALA A 30 -9.01 28.97 2.42
CA ALA A 30 -10.26 29.70 2.63
C ALA A 30 -10.51 30.03 4.11
N THR A 31 -10.03 29.18 5.02
CA THR A 31 -10.10 29.41 6.47
C THR A 31 -8.96 30.28 7.01
N GLY A 32 -8.00 30.66 6.14
CA GLY A 32 -6.84 31.47 6.55
C GLY A 32 -5.86 30.74 7.47
N SER A 33 -5.91 29.40 7.47
CA SER A 33 -5.04 28.57 8.32
C SER A 33 -3.59 28.57 7.84
N LEU A 34 -3.34 28.90 6.56
CA LEU A 34 -1.99 28.98 5.99
C LEU A 34 -1.55 30.43 5.79
N SER A 35 -0.35 30.77 6.22
CA SER A 35 0.26 32.05 5.88
C SER A 35 0.62 32.10 4.38
N SER A 36 0.75 33.30 3.81
CA SER A 36 1.11 33.48 2.39
C SER A 36 2.46 32.88 1.99
N ARG A 37 3.36 32.62 2.95
CA ARG A 37 4.65 31.97 2.73
C ARG A 37 4.59 30.45 2.76
N GLU A 38 3.57 29.89 3.39
CA GLU A 38 3.34 28.45 3.57
C GLU A 38 2.46 27.86 2.48
N LYS A 39 1.80 28.72 1.69
CA LYS A 39 0.97 28.31 0.55
C LYS A 39 1.84 27.60 -0.48
N ARG A 40 1.69 26.30 -0.53
CA ARG A 40 2.28 25.40 -1.52
C ARG A 40 1.26 24.34 -1.88
N ASP A 41 1.36 23.80 -3.06
CA ASP A 41 0.50 22.70 -3.49
C ASP A 41 0.76 21.45 -2.64
N GLN A 42 -0.31 20.73 -2.32
CA GLN A 42 -0.29 19.51 -1.51
C GLN A 42 0.38 19.73 -0.13
N PHE A 43 -0.09 20.74 0.59
CA PHE A 43 0.47 21.11 1.89
C PHE A 43 0.43 19.98 2.92
N LEU A 44 -0.65 19.19 2.93
CA LEU A 44 -0.82 18.05 3.84
C LEU A 44 0.04 16.86 3.44
N ASP A 45 0.37 16.68 2.16
CA ASP A 45 1.26 15.63 1.68
C ASP A 45 2.72 15.95 2.08
N LYS A 46 3.15 15.48 3.26
CA LYS A 46 4.43 15.85 3.85
C LYS A 46 5.61 15.10 3.27
N MET A 47 5.39 13.89 2.77
CA MET A 47 6.44 13.08 2.16
C MET A 47 6.70 13.54 0.72
N ASP A 48 7.98 13.59 0.32
CA ASP A 48 8.34 13.87 -1.07
C ASP A 48 7.72 12.83 -2.02
N LEU A 49 7.65 11.59 -1.57
CA LEU A 49 7.06 10.48 -2.30
C LEU A 49 5.56 10.65 -2.56
N GLU A 50 4.80 11.20 -1.60
CA GLU A 50 3.37 11.53 -1.77
C GLU A 50 3.18 12.55 -2.90
N ARG A 51 4.02 13.59 -2.90
CA ARG A 51 3.96 14.65 -3.92
C ARG A 51 4.41 14.19 -5.30
N GLU A 52 5.45 13.36 -5.38
CA GLU A 52 5.95 12.81 -6.65
C GLU A 52 4.94 11.86 -7.30
N ARG A 53 4.27 11.03 -6.48
CA ARG A 53 3.29 10.05 -6.96
C ARG A 53 1.86 10.60 -7.06
N GLY A 54 1.60 11.79 -6.49
CA GLY A 54 0.27 12.41 -6.44
C GLY A 54 -0.73 11.64 -5.57
N ILE A 55 -0.27 10.88 -4.59
CA ILE A 55 -1.10 10.07 -3.70
C ILE A 55 -0.81 10.37 -2.24
N THR A 56 -1.83 10.44 -1.40
CA THR A 56 -1.66 10.46 0.04
C THR A 56 -1.39 9.04 0.53
N ILE A 57 -0.28 8.85 1.24
CA ILE A 57 0.13 7.56 1.80
C ILE A 57 -0.31 7.45 3.25
N LYS A 58 -0.10 8.53 4.03
CA LYS A 58 -0.40 8.57 5.46
C LYS A 58 -1.47 9.62 5.76
N ALA A 59 -2.45 9.26 6.59
CA ALA A 59 -3.46 10.21 7.04
C ALA A 59 -2.81 11.43 7.73
N GLN A 60 -3.25 12.63 7.39
CA GLN A 60 -2.80 13.88 7.97
C GLN A 60 -3.98 14.61 8.59
N THR A 61 -3.71 15.36 9.65
CA THR A 61 -4.75 16.10 10.36
C THR A 61 -4.44 17.60 10.31
N ALA A 62 -5.48 18.41 10.14
CA ALA A 62 -5.37 19.85 10.24
C ALA A 62 -6.60 20.44 10.94
N ARG A 63 -6.36 21.30 11.90
CA ARG A 63 -7.39 22.07 12.59
C ARG A 63 -7.52 23.43 11.93
N MET A 64 -8.74 23.82 11.60
CA MET A 64 -9.08 25.09 10.99
C MET A 64 -10.08 25.85 11.88
N ARG A 65 -10.01 27.17 11.87
CA ARG A 65 -11.01 28.03 12.48
C ARG A 65 -11.83 28.68 11.38
N TYR A 66 -13.13 28.54 11.47
CA TYR A 66 -14.02 29.08 10.45
C TYR A 66 -15.14 29.90 11.10
N ARG A 67 -15.29 31.12 10.63
CA ARG A 67 -16.42 31.99 11.02
C ARG A 67 -17.54 31.81 10.01
N ALA A 68 -18.59 31.09 10.43
CA ALA A 68 -19.73 30.79 9.58
C ALA A 68 -20.67 32.00 9.40
N ARG A 69 -21.59 31.89 8.46
CA ARG A 69 -22.58 32.93 8.16
C ARG A 69 -23.51 33.23 9.34
N ASP A 70 -23.69 32.30 10.25
CA ASP A 70 -24.45 32.49 11.50
C ASP A 70 -23.75 33.41 12.52
N GLY A 71 -22.51 33.85 12.20
CA GLY A 71 -21.69 34.70 13.03
C GLY A 71 -20.85 33.99 14.09
N ASN A 72 -21.03 32.67 14.26
CA ASN A 72 -20.27 31.86 15.21
C ASN A 72 -18.92 31.40 14.62
N GLU A 73 -17.97 31.17 15.52
CA GLU A 73 -16.69 30.54 15.16
C GLU A 73 -16.78 29.03 15.42
N TYR A 74 -16.42 28.24 14.42
CA TYR A 74 -16.36 26.80 14.45
C TYR A 74 -14.93 26.30 14.36
N ILE A 75 -14.68 25.15 14.99
CA ILE A 75 -13.45 24.38 14.85
C ILE A 75 -13.72 23.24 13.87
N LEU A 76 -13.01 23.25 12.76
CA LEU A 76 -13.10 22.23 11.72
C LEU A 76 -11.82 21.38 11.79
N ASN A 77 -11.94 20.13 12.21
CA ASN A 77 -10.83 19.18 12.20
C ASN A 77 -10.93 18.33 10.94
N LEU A 78 -10.07 18.59 9.97
CA LEU A 78 -9.93 17.81 8.76
C LEU A 78 -8.96 16.64 9.04
N ILE A 79 -9.36 15.43 8.68
CA ILE A 79 -8.50 14.25 8.63
C ILE A 79 -8.40 13.83 7.17
N ASP A 80 -7.27 14.11 6.54
CA ASP A 80 -7.01 13.73 5.16
C ASP A 80 -6.66 12.24 5.08
N THR A 81 -7.30 11.48 4.18
CA THR A 81 -7.19 10.02 4.09
C THR A 81 -6.51 9.58 2.81
N PRO A 82 -5.78 8.44 2.79
CA PRO A 82 -5.34 7.84 1.53
C PRO A 82 -6.52 7.50 0.62
N GLY A 83 -6.27 7.49 -0.70
CA GLY A 83 -7.28 7.12 -1.69
C GLY A 83 -7.14 5.71 -2.26
N HIS A 84 -6.03 5.00 -2.01
CA HIS A 84 -5.71 3.71 -2.61
C HIS A 84 -6.17 2.53 -1.75
N VAL A 85 -6.58 1.43 -2.41
CA VAL A 85 -7.07 0.20 -1.73
C VAL A 85 -6.06 -0.39 -0.74
N ASP A 86 -4.76 -0.36 -1.05
CA ASP A 86 -3.71 -0.86 -0.15
C ASP A 86 -3.68 -0.13 1.21
N PHE A 87 -4.27 1.07 1.27
CA PHE A 87 -4.36 1.90 2.47
C PHE A 87 -5.78 2.00 3.05
N SER A 88 -6.70 1.11 2.67
CA SER A 88 -8.08 1.08 3.19
C SER A 88 -8.13 1.02 4.72
N TYR A 89 -7.12 0.43 5.34
CA TYR A 89 -6.94 0.38 6.78
C TYR A 89 -6.69 1.78 7.40
N GLU A 90 -5.88 2.63 6.76
CA GLU A 90 -5.69 4.03 7.16
C GLU A 90 -7.00 4.82 7.02
N VAL A 91 -7.77 4.54 5.95
CA VAL A 91 -9.08 5.15 5.74
C VAL A 91 -10.02 4.78 6.89
N SER A 92 -10.17 3.52 7.23
CA SER A 92 -11.08 3.06 8.30
C SER A 92 -10.75 3.67 9.65
N ARG A 93 -9.46 3.88 9.96
CA ARG A 93 -9.01 4.55 11.19
C ARG A 93 -9.41 6.03 11.21
N ALA A 94 -9.20 6.72 10.10
CA ALA A 94 -9.56 8.13 9.96
C ALA A 94 -11.09 8.32 10.08
N LEU A 95 -11.88 7.45 9.44
CA LEU A 95 -13.36 7.47 9.53
C LEU A 95 -13.82 7.33 10.97
N ALA A 96 -13.23 6.46 11.78
CA ALA A 96 -13.60 6.27 13.19
C ALA A 96 -13.37 7.51 14.06
N ALA A 97 -12.54 8.45 13.62
CA ALA A 97 -12.27 9.70 14.32
C ALA A 97 -13.20 10.86 13.85
N CYS A 98 -14.11 10.62 12.91
CA CYS A 98 -14.94 11.63 12.26
C CYS A 98 -16.43 11.44 12.55
N GLU A 99 -17.21 12.50 12.35
CA GLU A 99 -18.66 12.51 12.28
C GLU A 99 -19.18 12.73 10.85
N GLY A 100 -18.33 13.25 9.95
CA GLY A 100 -18.68 13.47 8.55
C GLY A 100 -17.60 13.05 7.57
N ALA A 101 -18.00 12.80 6.33
CA ALA A 101 -17.11 12.49 5.23
C ALA A 101 -17.49 13.32 3.99
N ILE A 102 -16.52 14.01 3.40
CA ILE A 102 -16.69 14.67 2.10
C ILE A 102 -16.33 13.64 1.03
N LEU A 103 -17.32 13.22 0.25
CA LEU A 103 -17.12 12.30 -0.86
C LEU A 103 -16.86 13.10 -2.14
N VAL A 104 -15.62 13.05 -2.63
CA VAL A 104 -15.20 13.83 -3.80
C VAL A 104 -15.22 12.95 -5.04
N VAL A 105 -15.97 13.38 -6.05
CA VAL A 105 -16.10 12.71 -7.35
C VAL A 105 -15.67 13.66 -8.47
N ASP A 106 -14.90 13.19 -9.43
CA ASP A 106 -14.47 13.96 -10.60
C ASP A 106 -15.64 14.17 -11.58
N ALA A 107 -15.90 15.41 -11.99
CA ALA A 107 -16.98 15.78 -12.91
C ALA A 107 -16.87 15.16 -14.30
N ALA A 108 -15.69 14.74 -14.73
CA ALA A 108 -15.47 14.10 -16.02
C ALA A 108 -15.49 12.57 -15.92
N GLN A 109 -14.83 12.02 -14.88
CA GLN A 109 -14.67 10.57 -14.71
C GLN A 109 -15.89 9.90 -14.07
N GLY A 110 -16.60 10.57 -13.12
CA GLY A 110 -17.71 10.00 -12.38
C GLY A 110 -17.28 9.05 -11.27
N ILE A 111 -18.16 8.13 -10.87
CA ILE A 111 -17.90 7.18 -9.79
C ILE A 111 -16.93 6.09 -10.27
N GLU A 112 -15.93 5.81 -9.46
CA GLU A 112 -14.98 4.71 -9.65
C GLU A 112 -15.03 3.71 -8.49
N ALA A 113 -14.39 2.53 -8.64
CA ALA A 113 -14.47 1.44 -7.66
C ALA A 113 -14.10 1.88 -6.24
N GLN A 114 -13.00 2.62 -6.09
CA GLN A 114 -12.54 3.12 -4.78
C GLN A 114 -13.48 4.19 -4.21
N THR A 115 -14.12 5.00 -5.06
CA THR A 115 -15.15 5.96 -4.61
C THR A 115 -16.29 5.23 -3.91
N LEU A 116 -16.75 4.15 -4.52
CA LEU A 116 -17.84 3.33 -3.99
C LEU A 116 -17.42 2.61 -2.70
N ALA A 117 -16.25 1.94 -2.71
CA ALA A 117 -15.73 1.26 -1.53
C ALA A 117 -15.57 2.21 -0.33
N ASN A 118 -14.99 3.39 -0.54
CA ASN A 118 -14.82 4.39 0.51
C ASN A 118 -16.16 5.00 0.98
N ALA A 119 -17.14 5.16 0.08
CA ALA A 119 -18.48 5.61 0.45
C ALA A 119 -19.17 4.58 1.36
N TRP A 120 -19.06 3.29 1.04
CA TRP A 120 -19.62 2.23 1.90
C TRP A 120 -18.95 2.16 3.27
N LEU A 121 -17.63 2.30 3.34
CA LEU A 121 -16.91 2.37 4.63
C LEU A 121 -17.42 3.55 5.48
N ALA A 122 -17.70 4.70 4.86
CA ALA A 122 -18.25 5.86 5.56
C ALA A 122 -19.70 5.62 6.04
N VAL A 123 -20.54 4.93 5.23
CA VAL A 123 -21.90 4.52 5.62
C VAL A 123 -21.84 3.53 6.80
N GLU A 124 -21.00 2.52 6.75
CA GLU A 124 -20.81 1.53 7.82
C GLU A 124 -20.31 2.18 9.12
N ALA A 125 -19.46 3.20 9.01
CA ALA A 125 -19.00 3.99 10.14
C ALA A 125 -20.09 4.94 10.69
N GLY A 126 -21.25 5.05 10.04
CA GLY A 126 -22.37 5.90 10.45
C GLY A 126 -22.09 7.40 10.30
N LEU A 127 -21.26 7.80 9.33
CA LEU A 127 -20.91 9.18 9.07
C LEU A 127 -21.97 9.89 8.20
N GLU A 128 -22.12 11.19 8.43
CA GLU A 128 -22.84 12.07 7.49
C GLU A 128 -21.99 12.28 6.24
N ILE A 129 -22.51 11.92 5.06
CA ILE A 129 -21.76 12.01 3.80
C ILE A 129 -22.19 13.27 3.05
N LEU A 130 -21.20 14.11 2.72
CA LEU A 130 -21.36 15.30 1.89
C LEU A 130 -20.84 15.02 0.47
N PRO A 131 -21.72 14.78 -0.53
CA PRO A 131 -21.29 14.53 -1.90
C PRO A 131 -20.81 15.83 -2.58
N VAL A 132 -19.65 15.76 -3.22
CA VAL A 132 -19.01 16.87 -3.90
C VAL A 132 -18.54 16.43 -5.28
N VAL A 133 -18.98 17.11 -6.33
CA VAL A 133 -18.49 16.94 -7.70
C VAL A 133 -17.43 18.01 -7.95
N ASN A 134 -16.18 17.57 -8.11
CA ASN A 134 -15.00 18.43 -8.31
C ASN A 134 -14.58 18.50 -9.78
N LYS A 135 -13.71 19.46 -10.10
CA LYS A 135 -13.15 19.71 -11.43
C LYS A 135 -14.20 20.15 -12.46
N ILE A 136 -15.19 20.92 -12.04
CA ILE A 136 -16.23 21.49 -12.93
C ILE A 136 -15.65 22.48 -13.94
N ASP A 137 -14.39 22.89 -13.79
CA ASP A 137 -13.63 23.74 -14.71
C ASP A 137 -13.12 23.00 -15.97
N LEU A 138 -13.15 21.68 -15.99
CA LEU A 138 -12.67 20.92 -17.14
C LEU A 138 -13.66 21.00 -18.32
N PRO A 139 -13.15 21.09 -19.57
CA PRO A 139 -14.02 21.08 -20.77
C PRO A 139 -14.85 19.81 -20.93
N SER A 140 -14.38 18.68 -20.37
CA SER A 140 -15.07 17.38 -20.39
C SER A 140 -15.97 17.14 -19.18
N ALA A 141 -16.13 18.14 -18.30
CA ALA A 141 -16.95 18.01 -17.10
C ALA A 141 -18.45 17.91 -17.45
N ASP A 142 -19.13 16.96 -16.82
CA ASP A 142 -20.58 16.83 -16.85
C ASP A 142 -21.11 16.63 -15.42
N PRO A 143 -21.17 17.72 -14.63
CA PRO A 143 -21.51 17.64 -13.22
C PRO A 143 -22.92 17.10 -12.96
N GLU A 144 -23.89 17.44 -13.81
CA GLU A 144 -25.29 16.98 -13.65
C GLU A 144 -25.44 15.48 -13.88
N ARG A 145 -24.70 14.93 -14.83
CA ARG A 145 -24.63 13.48 -15.05
C ARG A 145 -24.03 12.79 -13.82
N VAL A 146 -22.92 13.31 -13.30
CA VAL A 146 -22.23 12.71 -12.15
C VAL A 146 -23.08 12.82 -10.88
N ALA A 147 -23.81 13.91 -10.67
CA ALA A 147 -24.74 14.04 -9.55
C ALA A 147 -25.84 12.96 -9.58
N ARG A 148 -26.44 12.71 -10.76
CA ARG A 148 -27.40 11.60 -10.93
C ARG A 148 -26.76 10.22 -10.73
N GLU A 149 -25.52 10.04 -11.17
CA GLU A 149 -24.77 8.79 -10.95
C GLU A 149 -24.56 8.55 -9.44
N ILE A 150 -24.27 9.59 -8.65
CA ILE A 150 -24.16 9.52 -7.18
C ILE A 150 -25.49 9.09 -6.56
N GLU A 151 -26.61 9.63 -7.03
CA GLU A 151 -27.94 9.25 -6.55
C GLU A 151 -28.29 7.80 -6.89
N ASP A 152 -28.08 7.40 -8.15
CA ASP A 152 -28.43 6.06 -8.64
C ASP A 152 -27.58 4.95 -8.00
N VAL A 153 -26.30 5.21 -7.73
CA VAL A 153 -25.31 4.19 -7.31
C VAL A 153 -25.10 4.16 -5.80
N ILE A 154 -25.05 5.34 -5.16
CA ILE A 154 -24.78 5.46 -3.72
C ILE A 154 -26.05 5.73 -2.92
N GLY A 155 -27.08 6.31 -3.56
CA GLY A 155 -28.35 6.64 -2.92
C GLY A 155 -28.33 7.99 -2.20
N LEU A 156 -27.41 8.89 -2.52
CA LEU A 156 -27.36 10.26 -2.02
C LEU A 156 -28.11 11.18 -2.98
N ASP A 157 -28.99 12.05 -2.47
CA ASP A 157 -29.82 12.95 -3.28
C ASP A 157 -28.95 13.85 -4.18
N ALA A 158 -29.22 13.84 -5.49
CA ALA A 158 -28.54 14.67 -6.46
C ALA A 158 -28.66 16.19 -6.17
N ALA A 159 -29.75 16.61 -5.50
CA ALA A 159 -29.96 17.99 -5.10
C ALA A 159 -29.01 18.44 -3.96
N ASP A 160 -28.48 17.51 -3.20
CA ASP A 160 -27.52 17.77 -2.11
C ASP A 160 -26.06 17.82 -2.60
N VAL A 161 -25.80 17.46 -3.87
CA VAL A 161 -24.45 17.42 -4.45
C VAL A 161 -23.91 18.84 -4.66
N LEU A 162 -22.77 19.14 -4.07
CA LEU A 162 -22.09 20.42 -4.25
C LEU A 162 -21.16 20.37 -5.48
N MET A 163 -21.22 21.41 -6.30
CA MET A 163 -20.40 21.58 -7.50
C MET A 163 -19.21 22.47 -7.19
N VAL A 164 -17.98 21.95 -7.28
CA VAL A 164 -16.77 22.69 -6.94
C VAL A 164 -15.69 22.60 -8.00
N SER A 165 -14.83 23.62 -8.06
CA SER A 165 -13.51 23.54 -8.66
C SER A 165 -12.46 23.87 -7.60
N ALA A 166 -11.83 22.85 -7.05
CA ALA A 166 -10.74 23.04 -6.11
C ALA A 166 -9.59 23.84 -6.74
N LYS A 167 -9.31 23.64 -8.02
CA LYS A 167 -8.28 24.39 -8.76
C LYS A 167 -8.57 25.89 -8.82
N GLU A 168 -9.79 26.29 -9.13
CA GLU A 168 -10.19 27.68 -9.26
C GLU A 168 -10.74 28.29 -7.96
N GLY A 169 -10.95 27.48 -6.91
CA GLY A 169 -11.54 27.92 -5.64
C GLY A 169 -13.05 28.16 -5.69
N LYS A 170 -13.75 27.71 -6.73
CA LYS A 170 -15.20 27.86 -6.86
C LYS A 170 -15.91 26.87 -5.93
N GLY A 171 -17.00 27.32 -5.27
CA GLY A 171 -17.85 26.51 -4.40
C GLY A 171 -17.26 26.20 -3.02
N ILE A 172 -16.02 26.60 -2.71
CA ILE A 172 -15.35 26.25 -1.45
C ILE A 172 -16.03 26.91 -0.24
N GLY A 173 -16.44 28.16 -0.34
CA GLY A 173 -17.18 28.85 0.74
C GLY A 173 -18.53 28.19 1.05
N GLU A 174 -19.24 27.68 0.03
CA GLU A 174 -20.49 26.95 0.23
C GLU A 174 -20.25 25.57 0.85
N LEU A 175 -19.17 24.90 0.47
CA LEU A 175 -18.76 23.64 1.09
C LEU A 175 -18.47 23.83 2.59
N LEU A 176 -17.76 24.90 2.98
CA LEU A 176 -17.48 25.20 4.39
C LEU A 176 -18.78 25.43 5.19
N GLU A 177 -19.75 26.16 4.64
CA GLU A 177 -21.06 26.33 5.27
C GLU A 177 -21.81 24.99 5.39
N ARG A 178 -21.78 24.18 4.33
CA ARG A 178 -22.46 22.88 4.33
C ARG A 178 -21.82 21.92 5.37
N ILE A 179 -20.51 21.97 5.56
CA ILE A 179 -19.81 21.21 6.62
C ILE A 179 -20.36 21.63 8.01
N VAL A 180 -20.48 22.93 8.26
CA VAL A 180 -21.03 23.43 9.54
C VAL A 180 -22.49 23.02 9.76
N GLU A 181 -23.31 23.06 8.71
CA GLU A 181 -24.74 22.77 8.77
C GLU A 181 -25.04 21.28 8.91
N ARG A 182 -24.36 20.43 8.15
CA ARG A 182 -24.73 19.01 7.98
C ARG A 182 -23.89 18.06 8.85
N VAL A 183 -22.58 18.30 9.00
CA VAL A 183 -21.77 17.44 9.86
C VAL A 183 -22.19 17.63 11.30
N PRO A 184 -22.64 16.56 12.00
CA PRO A 184 -23.05 16.70 13.38
C PRO A 184 -21.87 17.05 14.30
N PRO A 185 -22.13 17.70 15.43
CA PRO A 185 -21.12 17.90 16.45
C PRO A 185 -20.67 16.56 17.04
N PRO A 186 -19.44 16.48 17.57
CA PRO A 186 -18.94 15.26 18.18
C PRO A 186 -19.83 14.80 19.34
N ARG A 187 -20.12 13.50 19.35
CA ARG A 187 -20.84 12.84 20.43
C ARG A 187 -19.89 12.57 21.57
N GLY A 188 -20.31 12.78 22.80
CA GLY A 188 -19.51 12.48 24.00
C GLY A 188 -20.03 13.24 25.21
N ASN A 189 -19.60 12.77 26.39
CA ASN A 189 -19.96 13.41 27.68
C ASN A 189 -18.71 14.04 28.30
N PRO A 190 -18.61 15.38 28.34
CA PRO A 190 -17.44 16.07 28.94
C PRO A 190 -17.21 15.76 30.44
N GLU A 191 -18.23 15.30 31.17
CA GLU A 191 -18.14 14.99 32.60
C GLU A 191 -17.83 13.52 32.90
N ALA A 192 -17.90 12.65 31.88
CA ALA A 192 -17.59 11.23 32.02
C ALA A 192 -16.09 11.00 32.24
N PRO A 193 -15.69 9.80 32.68
CA PRO A 193 -14.28 9.41 32.69
C PRO A 193 -13.65 9.60 31.31
N PRO A 194 -12.43 10.18 31.24
CA PRO A 194 -11.80 10.47 29.95
C PRO A 194 -11.57 9.22 29.11
N ARG A 195 -11.95 9.29 27.84
CA ARG A 195 -11.66 8.28 26.82
C ARG A 195 -11.23 8.95 25.52
N ALA A 196 -10.08 8.51 25.00
CA ALA A 196 -9.65 8.91 23.65
C ALA A 196 -9.22 7.69 22.84
N LEU A 197 -9.51 7.69 21.54
CA LEU A 197 -9.13 6.63 20.60
C LEU A 197 -7.86 7.03 19.87
N VAL A 198 -6.81 6.21 19.96
CA VAL A 198 -5.57 6.37 19.20
C VAL A 198 -5.82 5.86 17.78
N PHE A 199 -5.81 6.74 16.78
CA PHE A 199 -6.01 6.36 15.39
C PHE A 199 -4.74 6.46 14.54
N ASP A 200 -3.68 7.12 15.04
CA ASP A 200 -2.34 7.10 14.44
C ASP A 200 -1.27 7.26 15.52
N SER A 201 -0.04 6.83 15.21
CA SER A 201 1.12 7.03 16.07
C SER A 201 2.42 7.01 15.27
N TRP A 202 3.44 7.69 15.78
CA TRP A 202 4.80 7.64 15.23
C TRP A 202 5.83 7.84 16.32
N PHE A 203 7.07 7.54 15.99
CA PHE A 203 8.18 7.74 16.89
C PHE A 203 8.96 9.01 16.57
N ASP A 204 9.13 9.85 17.56
CA ASP A 204 10.00 11.01 17.48
C ASP A 204 11.26 10.74 18.34
N PRO A 205 12.48 10.92 17.78
CA PRO A 205 13.71 10.61 18.50
C PRO A 205 13.92 11.41 19.79
N TYR A 206 13.27 12.54 19.95
CA TYR A 206 13.44 13.46 21.08
C TYR A 206 12.39 13.25 22.19
N VAL A 207 11.14 13.02 21.79
CA VAL A 207 10.02 12.93 22.75
C VAL A 207 9.45 11.52 22.89
N GLY A 208 9.93 10.55 22.08
CA GLY A 208 9.44 9.18 22.08
C GLY A 208 8.19 8.99 21.22
N ALA A 209 7.29 8.09 21.62
CA ALA A 209 6.05 7.85 20.91
C ALA A 209 5.12 9.07 21.00
N VAL A 210 4.65 9.54 19.83
CA VAL A 210 3.62 10.55 19.69
C VAL A 210 2.36 9.85 19.22
N MET A 211 1.27 10.00 19.97
CA MET A 211 -0.02 9.38 19.66
C MET A 211 -0.98 10.46 19.16
N LEU A 212 -1.58 10.26 17.99
CA LEU A 212 -2.66 11.07 17.48
C LEU A 212 -3.98 10.42 17.90
N ALA A 213 -4.74 11.13 18.70
CA ALA A 213 -5.97 10.59 19.26
C ALA A 213 -7.12 11.60 19.19
N ARG A 214 -8.34 11.05 19.14
CA ARG A 214 -9.56 11.80 19.30
C ARG A 214 -10.14 11.57 20.70
N VAL A 215 -10.41 12.62 21.44
CA VAL A 215 -11.09 12.56 22.73
C VAL A 215 -12.59 12.38 22.52
N PHE A 216 -13.15 11.27 23.02
CA PHE A 216 -14.58 10.99 22.97
C PHE A 216 -15.29 11.55 24.20
N ASP A 217 -14.82 11.23 25.40
CA ASP A 217 -15.41 11.65 26.65
C ASP A 217 -14.39 12.32 27.57
N GLY A 218 -14.89 13.15 28.47
CA GLY A 218 -14.06 13.83 29.46
C GLY A 218 -13.05 14.76 28.86
N GLY A 219 -11.89 14.86 29.48
CA GLY A 219 -10.76 15.65 29.02
C GLY A 219 -9.45 15.21 29.65
N PHE A 220 -8.36 15.48 28.96
CA PHE A 220 -6.99 15.18 29.37
C PHE A 220 -6.21 16.48 29.59
N ARG A 221 -5.29 16.47 30.57
CA ARG A 221 -4.45 17.63 30.89
C ARG A 221 -2.99 17.25 31.01
N VAL A 222 -2.11 18.16 30.71
CA VAL A 222 -0.67 18.01 30.96
C VAL A 222 -0.44 17.73 32.45
N GLY A 223 0.44 16.79 32.76
CA GLY A 223 0.70 16.27 34.12
C GLY A 223 -0.32 15.23 34.61
N GLY A 224 -1.37 14.93 33.85
CA GLY A 224 -2.34 13.88 34.14
C GLY A 224 -1.75 12.48 33.94
N ARG A 225 -2.36 11.47 34.62
CA ARG A 225 -1.94 10.06 34.52
C ARG A 225 -2.71 9.39 33.40
N LEU A 226 -2.03 9.15 32.28
CA LEU A 226 -2.56 8.44 31.12
C LEU A 226 -2.55 6.94 31.35
N LEU A 227 -3.69 6.29 31.17
CA LEU A 227 -3.83 4.83 31.19
C LEU A 227 -4.02 4.33 29.76
N MET A 228 -3.18 3.41 29.32
CA MET A 228 -3.31 2.71 28.04
C MET A 228 -4.03 1.38 28.28
N LEU A 229 -5.31 1.28 27.90
CA LEU A 229 -6.18 0.18 28.30
C LEU A 229 -5.75 -1.18 27.72
N ALA A 230 -5.25 -1.22 26.46
CA ALA A 230 -4.88 -2.49 25.83
C ALA A 230 -3.68 -3.17 26.49
N ARG A 231 -2.82 -2.42 27.17
CA ARG A 231 -1.60 -2.92 27.83
C ARG A 231 -1.62 -2.81 29.36
N ASP A 232 -2.62 -2.10 29.90
CA ASP A 232 -2.73 -1.79 31.33
C ASP A 232 -1.46 -1.11 31.87
N VAL A 233 -0.95 -0.12 31.10
CA VAL A 233 0.27 0.62 31.44
C VAL A 233 -0.08 2.09 31.65
N GLU A 234 0.54 2.69 32.67
CA GLU A 234 0.35 4.08 33.02
C GLU A 234 1.57 4.92 32.67
N HIS A 235 1.31 6.14 32.15
CA HIS A 235 2.32 7.14 31.86
C HIS A 235 1.83 8.52 32.30
N GLU A 236 2.75 9.48 32.45
CA GLU A 236 2.41 10.87 32.69
C GLU A 236 2.31 11.62 31.34
N ILE A 237 1.24 12.39 31.14
CA ILE A 237 1.09 13.25 29.98
C ILE A 237 2.08 14.41 30.10
N GLN A 238 3.15 14.37 29.29
CA GLN A 238 4.18 15.41 29.31
C GLN A 238 3.76 16.63 28.50
N GLN A 239 3.16 16.42 27.33
CA GLN A 239 2.72 17.47 26.42
C GLN A 239 1.46 17.03 25.64
N LEU A 240 0.64 18.03 25.32
CA LEU A 240 -0.52 17.92 24.44
C LEU A 240 -0.41 18.97 23.33
N PHE A 241 -0.80 18.60 22.12
CA PHE A 241 -0.80 19.54 20.98
C PHE A 241 -2.09 19.42 20.18
N VAL A 242 -2.47 20.53 19.55
CA VAL A 242 -3.40 20.56 18.43
C VAL A 242 -2.64 20.90 17.14
N ILE A 243 -3.11 20.45 15.96
CA ILE A 243 -2.42 20.66 14.68
C ILE A 243 -3.11 21.82 13.94
N ASP A 244 -2.64 23.04 14.14
CA ASP A 244 -3.24 24.32 13.71
C ASP A 244 -2.27 25.15 12.81
N PRO A 245 -2.05 24.88 11.55
CA PRO A 245 -1.84 23.59 10.88
C PRO A 245 -0.53 22.89 11.33
N HIS A 246 0.28 23.58 12.15
CA HIS A 246 1.46 23.04 12.82
C HIS A 246 1.13 22.63 14.26
N PRO A 247 1.88 21.71 14.87
CA PRO A 247 1.69 21.34 16.26
C PRO A 247 1.81 22.58 17.17
N ARG A 248 0.72 22.89 17.88
CA ARG A 248 0.66 23.98 18.87
C ARG A 248 0.34 23.39 20.25
N ALA A 249 1.22 23.61 21.20
CA ALA A 249 1.04 23.14 22.57
C ALA A 249 -0.24 23.70 23.21
N VAL A 250 -0.93 22.83 23.95
CA VAL A 250 -2.14 23.15 24.72
C VAL A 250 -2.06 22.51 26.11
N GLU A 251 -2.76 23.11 27.07
CA GLU A 251 -2.80 22.60 28.46
C GLU A 251 -3.78 21.43 28.63
N SER A 252 -4.82 21.37 27.80
CA SER A 252 -5.83 20.31 27.83
C SER A 252 -6.39 20.01 26.46
N LEU A 253 -6.93 18.78 26.31
CA LEU A 253 -7.80 18.34 25.22
C LEU A 253 -9.11 17.85 25.81
N GLU A 254 -10.22 18.37 25.34
CA GLU A 254 -11.57 18.10 25.85
C GLU A 254 -12.37 17.22 24.86
N ALA A 255 -13.52 16.71 25.30
CA ALA A 255 -14.39 15.89 24.47
C ALA A 255 -14.66 16.52 23.10
N GLY A 256 -14.52 15.74 22.02
CA GLY A 256 -14.65 16.14 20.63
C GLY A 256 -13.37 16.65 19.97
N GLU A 257 -12.33 16.96 20.71
CA GLU A 257 -11.07 17.46 20.15
C GLU A 257 -10.18 16.33 19.62
N VAL A 258 -9.42 16.67 18.58
CA VAL A 258 -8.35 15.83 18.01
C VAL A 258 -7.01 16.47 18.35
N GLY A 259 -6.08 15.67 18.87
CA GLY A 259 -4.78 16.18 19.27
C GLY A 259 -3.69 15.12 19.45
N LEU A 260 -2.48 15.60 19.70
CA LEU A 260 -1.32 14.76 19.93
C LEU A 260 -1.07 14.61 21.44
N PHE A 261 -0.76 13.39 21.83
CA PHE A 261 -0.37 13.01 23.18
C PHE A 261 1.10 12.60 23.18
N VAL A 262 1.89 13.21 24.05
CA VAL A 262 3.28 12.85 24.31
C VAL A 262 3.39 12.49 25.78
N ALA A 263 3.79 11.25 26.06
CA ALA A 263 3.86 10.68 27.40
C ALA A 263 5.25 10.06 27.71
N GLY A 264 6.29 10.42 26.94
CA GLY A 264 7.66 9.95 27.18
C GLY A 264 7.87 8.45 26.96
N ILE A 265 6.97 7.80 26.20
CA ILE A 265 7.00 6.36 25.90
C ILE A 265 8.14 6.09 24.93
N ARG A 266 9.12 5.30 25.33
CA ARG A 266 10.30 4.98 24.53
C ARG A 266 10.18 3.68 23.74
N SER A 267 9.22 2.84 24.11
CA SER A 267 8.94 1.57 23.43
C SER A 267 7.59 1.64 22.74
N LEU A 268 7.58 1.52 21.41
CA LEU A 268 6.33 1.44 20.68
C LEU A 268 5.58 0.12 20.82
N ALA A 269 6.20 -0.91 21.37
CA ALA A 269 5.49 -2.11 21.78
C ALA A 269 4.39 -1.82 22.83
N GLU A 270 4.49 -0.68 23.52
CA GLU A 270 3.49 -0.21 24.47
C GLU A 270 2.32 0.53 23.79
N VAL A 271 2.53 1.11 22.62
CA VAL A 271 1.50 1.86 21.87
C VAL A 271 0.84 0.95 20.86
N LYS A 272 -0.49 0.81 20.96
CA LYS A 272 -1.29 0.09 19.97
C LYS A 272 -2.25 1.07 19.31
N ILE A 273 -2.24 1.14 17.97
CA ILE A 273 -3.27 1.89 17.24
C ILE A 273 -4.61 1.18 17.42
N GLY A 274 -5.67 1.96 17.72
CA GLY A 274 -6.96 1.43 18.14
C GLY A 274 -7.08 1.22 19.65
N ASP A 275 -6.02 1.55 20.43
CA ASP A 275 -6.11 1.54 21.89
C ASP A 275 -6.96 2.70 22.39
N THR A 276 -7.55 2.50 23.56
CA THR A 276 -8.26 3.53 24.30
C THR A 276 -7.33 4.12 25.37
N LEU A 277 -7.12 5.41 25.29
CA LEU A 277 -6.48 6.19 26.33
C LEU A 277 -7.53 6.57 27.38
N GLY A 278 -7.22 6.31 28.65
CA GLY A 278 -8.02 6.68 29.80
C GLY A 278 -7.24 7.53 30.80
N ASP A 279 -7.92 7.99 31.85
CA ASP A 279 -7.29 8.60 33.02
C ASP A 279 -7.15 7.55 34.12
N ALA A 280 -5.93 7.26 34.57
CA ALA A 280 -5.68 6.29 35.63
C ALA A 280 -6.34 6.65 36.98
N ALA A 281 -6.62 7.95 37.21
CA ALA A 281 -7.34 8.39 38.41
C ALA A 281 -8.87 8.14 38.30
N ARG A 282 -9.40 8.07 37.10
CA ARG A 282 -10.81 7.79 36.77
C ARG A 282 -10.89 6.85 35.57
N PRO A 283 -10.48 5.58 35.70
CA PRO A 283 -10.42 4.66 34.58
C PRO A 283 -11.81 4.45 33.98
N PRO A 284 -11.91 4.43 32.62
CA PRO A 284 -13.16 4.15 31.95
C PRO A 284 -13.56 2.69 32.17
N ALA A 285 -14.87 2.44 32.23
CA ALA A 285 -15.41 1.09 32.47
C ALA A 285 -15.21 0.16 31.27
N GLU A 286 -15.23 0.71 30.05
CA GLU A 286 -15.14 -0.05 28.79
C GLU A 286 -14.24 0.67 27.78
N PRO A 287 -13.43 -0.08 27.01
CA PRO A 287 -12.66 0.49 25.92
C PRO A 287 -13.58 0.96 24.79
N LEU A 288 -13.10 1.90 23.99
CA LEU A 288 -13.72 2.25 22.71
C LEU A 288 -13.53 1.10 21.72
N PRO A 289 -14.42 0.94 20.72
CA PRO A 289 -14.20 -0.03 19.65
C PRO A 289 -12.84 0.22 18.99
N GLY A 290 -11.98 -0.79 19.04
CA GLY A 290 -10.67 -0.74 18.40
C GLY A 290 -10.76 -1.12 16.91
N PHE A 291 -9.60 -1.16 16.26
CA PHE A 291 -9.49 -1.56 14.86
C PHE A 291 -9.19 -3.04 14.72
N LEU A 292 -9.68 -3.65 13.65
CA LEU A 292 -9.31 -5.00 13.28
C LEU A 292 -7.80 -5.04 12.93
N GLU A 293 -7.11 -6.09 13.36
CA GLU A 293 -5.73 -6.29 12.95
C GLU A 293 -5.68 -6.67 11.46
N VAL A 294 -4.98 -5.85 10.69
CA VAL A 294 -4.80 -6.11 9.27
C VAL A 294 -3.65 -7.08 9.09
N LYS A 295 -3.90 -8.17 8.38
CA LYS A 295 -2.89 -9.16 8.06
C LYS A 295 -2.23 -8.81 6.72
N PRO A 296 -0.90 -8.89 6.62
CA PRO A 296 -0.22 -8.74 5.34
C PRO A 296 -0.72 -9.76 4.32
N MET A 297 -0.86 -9.31 3.09
CA MET A 297 -1.33 -10.13 1.97
C MET A 297 -0.21 -10.42 0.97
N VAL A 298 0.80 -9.57 0.91
CA VAL A 298 1.92 -9.61 -0.03
C VAL A 298 3.22 -9.70 0.75
N PHE A 299 4.14 -10.55 0.31
CA PHE A 299 5.41 -10.80 0.98
C PHE A 299 6.57 -10.70 -0.01
N ALA A 300 7.63 -10.01 0.37
CA ALA A 300 8.88 -9.98 -0.40
C ALA A 300 10.09 -10.05 0.55
N GLY A 301 11.17 -10.67 0.08
CA GLY A 301 12.46 -10.61 0.76
C GLY A 301 13.18 -9.31 0.41
N LEU A 302 13.68 -8.59 1.40
CA LEU A 302 14.52 -7.41 1.24
C LEU A 302 15.94 -7.73 1.71
N TYR A 303 16.89 -7.58 0.82
CA TYR A 303 18.29 -7.90 1.08
C TYR A 303 19.17 -6.69 0.78
N PRO A 304 20.15 -6.36 1.64
CA PRO A 304 21.09 -5.30 1.34
C PRO A 304 22.06 -5.77 0.23
N VAL A 305 22.39 -4.87 -0.70
CA VAL A 305 23.41 -5.15 -1.74
C VAL A 305 24.76 -5.42 -1.10
N GLU A 306 25.09 -4.68 -0.05
CA GLU A 306 26.31 -4.83 0.73
C GLU A 306 26.02 -5.65 1.99
N PRO A 307 26.67 -6.81 2.20
CA PRO A 307 26.38 -7.70 3.34
C PRO A 307 26.56 -7.05 4.73
N ASP A 308 27.45 -6.09 4.86
CA ASP A 308 27.70 -5.32 6.09
C ASP A 308 26.60 -4.31 6.41
N ALA A 309 25.71 -4.00 5.46
CA ALA A 309 24.55 -3.14 5.68
C ALA A 309 23.34 -3.85 6.34
N TYR A 310 23.45 -5.15 6.70
CA TYR A 310 22.35 -5.90 7.34
C TYR A 310 21.83 -5.28 8.63
N GLU A 311 22.72 -4.86 9.55
CA GLU A 311 22.30 -4.22 10.80
C GLU A 311 21.69 -2.82 10.57
N ASN A 312 22.13 -2.12 9.52
CA ASN A 312 21.53 -0.86 9.11
C ASN A 312 20.11 -1.08 8.59
N LEU A 313 19.90 -2.10 7.74
CA LEU A 313 18.57 -2.48 7.26
C LEU A 313 17.63 -2.87 8.41
N LYS A 314 18.10 -3.68 9.37
CA LYS A 314 17.34 -4.04 10.56
C LYS A 314 16.88 -2.81 11.35
N THR A 315 17.81 -1.88 11.59
CA THR A 315 17.51 -0.64 12.31
C THR A 315 16.52 0.24 11.54
N ALA A 316 16.65 0.31 10.21
CA ALA A 316 15.75 1.05 9.35
C ALA A 316 14.34 0.45 9.37
N LEU A 317 14.21 -0.88 9.22
CA LEU A 317 12.92 -1.59 9.31
C LEU A 317 12.26 -1.39 10.68
N GLN A 318 13.02 -1.47 11.78
CA GLN A 318 12.52 -1.16 13.11
C GLN A 318 11.93 0.26 13.18
N LYS A 319 12.67 1.27 12.72
CA LYS A 319 12.20 2.66 12.70
C LYS A 319 11.00 2.85 11.79
N LEU A 320 10.97 2.18 10.65
CA LEU A 320 9.87 2.30 9.69
C LEU A 320 8.59 1.66 10.26
N GLN A 321 8.68 0.47 10.88
CA GLN A 321 7.57 -0.21 11.53
C GLN A 321 6.93 0.63 12.64
N LEU A 322 7.73 1.49 13.30
CA LEU A 322 7.24 2.44 14.31
C LEU A 322 6.25 3.46 13.72
N ASN A 323 6.42 3.79 12.44
CA ASN A 323 5.59 4.76 11.73
C ASN A 323 4.56 4.09 10.80
N ASP A 324 4.66 2.77 10.65
CA ASP A 324 3.82 1.95 9.78
C ASP A 324 3.53 0.61 10.46
N ALA A 325 2.46 0.59 11.25
CA ALA A 325 2.05 -0.58 12.03
C ALA A 325 1.60 -1.77 11.17
N SER A 326 1.39 -1.57 9.88
CA SER A 326 1.00 -2.63 8.94
C SER A 326 2.21 -3.42 8.40
N LEU A 327 3.42 -2.85 8.48
CA LEU A 327 4.66 -3.50 8.09
C LEU A 327 5.05 -4.57 9.12
N VAL A 328 5.15 -5.81 8.68
CA VAL A 328 5.74 -6.90 9.46
C VAL A 328 7.00 -7.39 8.79
N TYR A 329 7.99 -7.82 9.56
CA TYR A 329 9.22 -8.38 9.02
C TYR A 329 9.81 -9.42 9.96
N GLU A 330 10.48 -10.40 9.39
CA GLU A 330 11.24 -11.43 10.09
C GLU A 330 12.59 -11.67 9.39
N PRO A 331 13.63 -12.10 10.12
CA PRO A 331 14.90 -12.45 9.50
C PRO A 331 14.74 -13.58 8.48
N GLU A 332 15.34 -13.41 7.31
CA GLU A 332 15.39 -14.42 6.24
C GLU A 332 16.84 -14.59 5.76
N THR A 333 17.17 -15.81 5.35
CA THR A 333 18.48 -16.10 4.75
C THR A 333 18.28 -16.73 3.38
N SER A 334 18.90 -16.15 2.37
CA SER A 334 18.95 -16.69 1.01
C SER A 334 20.36 -17.24 0.73
N ALA A 335 20.43 -18.41 0.11
CA ALA A 335 21.71 -18.97 -0.33
C ALA A 335 22.39 -18.10 -1.38
N ALA A 336 21.63 -17.35 -2.19
CA ALA A 336 22.12 -16.46 -3.23
C ALA A 336 22.43 -15.04 -2.75
N LEU A 337 21.61 -14.47 -1.83
CA LEU A 337 21.66 -13.06 -1.43
C LEU A 337 22.20 -12.85 0.00
N GLY A 338 22.40 -13.92 0.77
CA GLY A 338 22.85 -13.82 2.16
C GLY A 338 21.75 -13.49 3.15
N PHE A 339 22.05 -12.66 4.15
CA PHE A 339 21.11 -12.28 5.20
C PHE A 339 20.26 -11.09 4.78
N GLY A 340 18.96 -11.19 5.05
CA GLY A 340 17.95 -10.17 4.78
C GLY A 340 16.73 -10.32 5.66
N PHE A 341 15.63 -9.76 5.23
CA PHE A 341 14.36 -9.83 5.94
C PHE A 341 13.22 -10.19 5.00
N ARG A 342 12.37 -11.10 5.43
CA ARG A 342 11.07 -11.35 4.84
C ARG A 342 10.11 -10.30 5.36
N CYS A 343 9.58 -9.45 4.47
CA CYS A 343 8.67 -8.38 4.81
C CYS A 343 7.27 -8.69 4.29
N GLY A 344 6.27 -8.39 5.11
CA GLY A 344 4.86 -8.51 4.75
C GLY A 344 4.23 -7.12 4.59
N PHE A 345 3.44 -6.96 3.55
CA PHE A 345 2.84 -5.71 3.10
C PHE A 345 1.33 -5.87 2.87
N LEU A 346 0.58 -4.77 2.90
CA LEU A 346 -0.86 -4.76 2.61
C LEU A 346 -1.15 -5.07 1.14
N GLY A 347 -0.32 -4.52 0.24
CA GLY A 347 -0.41 -4.71 -1.20
C GLY A 347 0.90 -4.39 -1.90
N PHE A 348 0.88 -4.36 -3.22
CA PHE A 348 2.08 -4.11 -4.03
C PHE A 348 2.57 -2.67 -3.92
N LEU A 349 1.66 -1.69 -4.00
CA LEU A 349 2.01 -0.27 -3.85
C LEU A 349 2.63 0.00 -2.47
N HIS A 350 2.09 -0.62 -1.42
CA HIS A 350 2.67 -0.53 -0.08
C HIS A 350 4.12 -1.06 -0.07
N SER A 351 4.40 -2.21 -0.72
CA SER A 351 5.76 -2.76 -0.79
C SER A 351 6.74 -1.84 -1.53
N GLU A 352 6.31 -1.20 -2.63
CA GLU A 352 7.13 -0.23 -3.36
C GLU A 352 7.45 1.00 -2.51
N ILE A 353 6.44 1.53 -1.81
CA ILE A 353 6.60 2.70 -0.93
C ILE A 353 7.58 2.40 0.21
N VAL A 354 7.45 1.24 0.86
CA VAL A 354 8.37 0.81 1.92
C VAL A 354 9.79 0.70 1.39
N GLN A 355 9.98 0.07 0.22
CA GLN A 355 11.30 -0.04 -0.40
C GLN A 355 11.90 1.34 -0.73
N GLU A 356 11.15 2.22 -1.41
CA GLU A 356 11.62 3.57 -1.72
C GLU A 356 11.95 4.38 -0.46
N ARG A 357 11.16 4.24 0.60
CA ARG A 357 11.45 4.90 1.88
C ARG A 357 12.74 4.40 2.51
N LEU A 358 12.99 3.08 2.50
CA LEU A 358 14.25 2.50 2.97
C LEU A 358 15.45 3.00 2.16
N GLU A 359 15.30 3.11 0.84
CA GLU A 359 16.36 3.61 -0.05
C GLU A 359 16.62 5.11 0.16
N ARG A 360 15.57 5.95 0.22
CA ARG A 360 15.70 7.42 0.28
C ARG A 360 15.94 7.96 1.69
N GLU A 361 15.17 7.50 2.69
CA GLU A 361 15.24 8.04 4.05
C GLU A 361 16.44 7.46 4.84
N TYR A 362 16.84 6.20 4.53
CA TYR A 362 17.91 5.50 5.25
C TYR A 362 19.15 5.23 4.39
N ASN A 363 19.16 5.68 3.13
CA ASN A 363 20.27 5.54 2.17
C ASN A 363 20.76 4.08 2.03
N LEU A 364 19.81 3.15 1.89
CA LEU A 364 20.08 1.73 1.72
C LEU A 364 19.96 1.34 0.24
N ASN A 365 20.88 0.52 -0.24
CA ASN A 365 20.76 -0.13 -1.54
C ASN A 365 20.21 -1.53 -1.32
N LEU A 366 19.02 -1.81 -1.86
CA LEU A 366 18.28 -3.04 -1.57
C LEU A 366 18.00 -3.87 -2.82
N ILE A 367 18.01 -5.19 -2.64
CA ILE A 367 17.48 -6.16 -3.60
C ILE A 367 16.15 -6.66 -3.04
N SER A 368 15.08 -6.49 -3.81
CA SER A 368 13.78 -7.08 -3.50
C SER A 368 13.58 -8.35 -4.31
N THR A 369 13.10 -9.42 -3.66
CA THR A 369 12.64 -10.61 -4.38
C THR A 369 11.26 -10.38 -4.98
N ALA A 370 10.84 -11.26 -5.90
CA ALA A 370 9.49 -11.19 -6.45
C ALA A 370 8.44 -11.28 -5.34
N PRO A 371 7.44 -10.38 -5.32
CA PRO A 371 6.35 -10.47 -4.37
C PRO A 371 5.61 -11.79 -4.47
N THR A 372 5.30 -12.37 -3.34
CA THR A 372 4.53 -13.59 -3.22
C THR A 372 3.33 -13.35 -2.31
N VAL A 373 2.35 -14.24 -2.40
CA VAL A 373 1.22 -14.25 -1.50
C VAL A 373 1.39 -15.36 -0.47
N ARG A 374 0.60 -15.35 0.58
CA ARG A 374 0.58 -16.42 1.57
C ARG A 374 -0.23 -17.60 1.02
N TYR A 375 0.39 -18.77 0.96
CA TYR A 375 -0.26 -20.01 0.57
C TYR A 375 -0.51 -20.88 1.80
N ARG A 376 -1.49 -21.77 1.72
CA ARG A 376 -1.71 -22.84 2.69
C ARG A 376 -1.36 -24.17 2.07
N VAL A 377 -0.50 -24.92 2.75
CA VAL A 377 -0.11 -26.27 2.36
C VAL A 377 -0.73 -27.25 3.34
N VAL A 378 -1.59 -28.12 2.83
CA VAL A 378 -2.11 -29.26 3.57
C VAL A 378 -1.17 -30.42 3.33
N LYS A 379 -0.50 -30.89 4.38
CA LYS A 379 0.43 -32.01 4.31
C LYS A 379 -0.32 -33.35 4.33
N VAL A 380 0.30 -34.39 3.83
CA VAL A 380 -0.21 -35.77 3.90
C VAL A 380 -0.47 -36.21 5.36
N SER A 381 0.22 -35.65 6.33
CA SER A 381 -0.02 -35.85 7.76
C SER A 381 -1.33 -35.23 8.27
N GLY A 382 -2.01 -34.41 7.49
CA GLY A 382 -3.19 -33.63 7.88
C GLY A 382 -2.86 -32.26 8.54
N GLU A 383 -1.59 -31.93 8.72
CA GLU A 383 -1.14 -30.65 9.22
C GLU A 383 -1.30 -29.58 8.14
N THR A 384 -1.81 -28.40 8.49
CA THR A 384 -1.87 -27.23 7.60
C THR A 384 -0.77 -26.25 7.98
N GLN A 385 0.08 -25.91 7.02
CA GLN A 385 1.17 -24.95 7.16
C GLN A 385 0.93 -23.75 6.25
N GLU A 386 1.04 -22.53 6.78
CA GLU A 386 1.07 -21.32 5.96
C GLU A 386 2.51 -21.04 5.49
N ILE A 387 2.67 -20.72 4.22
CA ILE A 387 3.97 -20.41 3.61
C ILE A 387 3.90 -19.09 2.85
N GLU A 388 4.95 -18.31 2.96
CA GLU A 388 5.07 -16.96 2.37
C GLU A 388 6.24 -16.88 1.38
N SER A 389 7.12 -17.85 1.39
CA SER A 389 8.30 -17.96 0.53
C SER A 389 8.30 -19.26 -0.26
N PRO A 390 8.67 -19.27 -1.55
CA PRO A 390 8.87 -20.48 -2.32
C PRO A 390 9.91 -21.44 -1.71
N ALA A 391 10.88 -20.90 -0.96
CA ALA A 391 11.88 -21.69 -0.26
C ALA A 391 11.31 -22.53 0.89
N ALA A 392 10.20 -22.08 1.49
CA ALA A 392 9.53 -22.75 2.59
C ALA A 392 8.55 -23.85 2.14
N LEU A 393 8.38 -24.07 0.82
CA LEU A 393 7.49 -25.10 0.30
C LEU A 393 8.06 -26.48 0.65
N PRO A 394 7.27 -27.38 1.32
CA PRO A 394 7.68 -28.74 1.61
C PRO A 394 7.98 -29.56 0.35
N GLU A 395 8.63 -30.71 0.51
CA GLU A 395 8.87 -31.63 -0.60
C GLU A 395 7.55 -32.11 -1.20
N PRO A 396 7.45 -32.29 -2.54
CA PRO A 396 6.21 -32.67 -3.21
C PRO A 396 5.56 -33.93 -2.66
N SER A 397 6.35 -34.85 -2.08
CA SER A 397 5.86 -36.10 -1.45
C SER A 397 5.13 -35.88 -0.12
N GLU A 398 5.34 -34.75 0.53
CA GLU A 398 4.73 -34.38 1.79
C GLU A 398 3.43 -33.57 1.60
N ILE A 399 3.21 -33.05 0.39
CA ILE A 399 2.10 -32.17 0.05
C ILE A 399 0.90 -32.98 -0.40
N GLN A 400 -0.21 -32.85 0.31
CA GLN A 400 -1.50 -33.36 -0.15
C GLN A 400 -2.19 -32.36 -1.07
N GLN A 401 -2.18 -31.07 -0.70
CA GLN A 401 -2.88 -30.00 -1.40
C GLN A 401 -2.23 -28.67 -1.11
N ILE A 402 -2.22 -27.77 -2.11
CA ILE A 402 -1.86 -26.37 -1.92
C ILE A 402 -3.11 -25.52 -2.17
N GLU A 403 -3.35 -24.58 -1.27
CA GLU A 403 -4.44 -23.61 -1.36
C GLU A 403 -3.87 -22.22 -1.59
N GLU A 404 -4.46 -21.50 -2.56
CA GLU A 404 -4.10 -20.12 -2.84
C GLU A 404 -5.17 -19.13 -2.36
N PRO A 405 -4.76 -17.90 -1.96
CA PRO A 405 -5.70 -16.87 -1.57
C PRO A 405 -6.48 -16.36 -2.77
N MET A 406 -7.81 -16.32 -2.64
CA MET A 406 -8.74 -15.81 -3.65
C MET A 406 -9.30 -14.47 -3.23
N VAL A 407 -9.57 -13.63 -4.21
CA VAL A 407 -10.20 -12.31 -4.03
C VAL A 407 -11.40 -12.15 -4.94
N LEU A 408 -12.36 -11.35 -4.50
CA LEU A 408 -13.43 -10.84 -5.33
C LEU A 408 -13.00 -9.48 -5.89
N ALA A 409 -12.64 -9.47 -7.15
CA ALA A 409 -12.27 -8.26 -7.88
C ALA A 409 -13.54 -7.56 -8.39
N THR A 410 -13.69 -6.28 -8.10
CA THR A 410 -14.75 -5.41 -8.61
C THR A 410 -14.13 -4.39 -9.56
N ILE A 411 -14.54 -4.44 -10.83
CA ILE A 411 -13.95 -3.62 -11.89
C ILE A 411 -15.07 -2.76 -12.50
N HIS A 412 -14.87 -1.45 -12.54
CA HIS A 412 -15.77 -0.51 -13.20
C HIS A 412 -15.13 0.00 -14.48
N VAL A 413 -15.82 -0.18 -15.62
CA VAL A 413 -15.33 0.23 -16.94
C VAL A 413 -16.46 0.74 -17.81
N PRO A 414 -16.21 1.66 -18.78
CA PRO A 414 -17.14 1.96 -19.85
C PRO A 414 -17.47 0.70 -20.67
N PRO A 415 -18.70 0.58 -21.22
CA PRO A 415 -19.14 -0.62 -21.95
C PRO A 415 -18.20 -1.06 -23.08
N GLU A 416 -17.55 -0.11 -23.75
CA GLU A 416 -16.60 -0.35 -24.85
C GLU A 416 -15.34 -1.13 -24.46
N TYR A 417 -14.94 -1.10 -23.17
CA TYR A 417 -13.75 -1.80 -22.66
C TYR A 417 -14.08 -3.12 -21.97
N VAL A 418 -15.34 -3.49 -21.82
CA VAL A 418 -15.73 -4.73 -21.13
C VAL A 418 -15.04 -5.96 -21.74
N GLY A 419 -15.02 -6.07 -23.07
CA GLY A 419 -14.44 -7.22 -23.75
C GLY A 419 -12.97 -7.44 -23.43
N VAL A 420 -12.15 -6.37 -23.39
CA VAL A 420 -10.72 -6.48 -23.09
C VAL A 420 -10.47 -6.80 -21.60
N VAL A 421 -11.33 -6.31 -20.71
CA VAL A 421 -11.25 -6.61 -19.27
C VAL A 421 -11.64 -8.07 -19.01
N LEU A 422 -12.71 -8.57 -19.64
CA LEU A 422 -13.07 -9.98 -19.52
C LEU A 422 -11.95 -10.91 -19.99
N ALA A 423 -11.31 -10.58 -21.13
CA ALA A 423 -10.17 -11.33 -21.64
C ALA A 423 -8.98 -11.31 -20.65
N LEU A 424 -8.68 -10.15 -20.06
CA LEU A 424 -7.64 -10.05 -19.04
C LEU A 424 -7.95 -10.91 -17.80
N CYS A 425 -9.18 -10.84 -17.27
CA CYS A 425 -9.58 -11.63 -16.11
C CYS A 425 -9.51 -13.15 -16.38
N GLN A 426 -9.92 -13.59 -17.58
CA GLN A 426 -9.81 -14.99 -17.99
C GLN A 426 -8.35 -15.44 -18.11
N ASP A 427 -7.48 -14.61 -18.69
CA ASP A 427 -6.03 -14.88 -18.74
C ASP A 427 -5.43 -15.03 -17.34
N ARG A 428 -5.97 -14.32 -16.35
CA ARG A 428 -5.57 -14.38 -14.94
C ARG A 428 -6.29 -15.48 -14.13
N ARG A 429 -6.82 -16.50 -14.78
CA ARG A 429 -7.54 -17.64 -14.17
C ARG A 429 -8.82 -17.24 -13.41
N GLY A 430 -9.40 -16.11 -13.80
CA GLY A 430 -10.57 -15.57 -13.13
C GLY A 430 -11.86 -16.31 -13.50
N THR A 431 -12.76 -16.38 -12.52
CA THR A 431 -14.13 -16.88 -12.68
C THR A 431 -15.11 -15.72 -12.55
N GLN A 432 -15.87 -15.44 -13.60
CA GLN A 432 -16.89 -14.38 -13.57
C GLN A 432 -18.00 -14.74 -12.58
N ARG A 433 -18.35 -13.78 -11.70
CA ARG A 433 -19.46 -13.92 -10.75
C ARG A 433 -20.65 -13.14 -11.20
N ASP A 434 -20.46 -11.88 -11.55
CA ASP A 434 -21.56 -10.98 -11.89
C ASP A 434 -21.10 -9.91 -12.89
N MET A 435 -22.08 -9.33 -13.61
CA MET A 435 -21.86 -8.19 -14.48
C MET A 435 -23.14 -7.35 -14.53
N THR A 436 -23.07 -6.14 -14.02
CA THR A 436 -24.23 -5.24 -13.88
C THR A 436 -23.97 -3.87 -14.49
N HIS A 437 -25.03 -3.21 -14.92
CA HIS A 437 -24.97 -1.82 -15.35
C HIS A 437 -25.11 -0.90 -14.13
N HIS A 438 -24.19 0.05 -14.00
CA HIS A 438 -24.24 1.12 -13.02
C HIS A 438 -24.14 2.47 -13.75
N GLY A 439 -25.28 3.11 -13.96
CA GLY A 439 -25.33 4.35 -14.74
C GLY A 439 -24.74 4.19 -16.14
N SER A 440 -23.70 4.95 -16.44
CA SER A 440 -22.97 4.91 -17.74
C SER A 440 -21.86 3.86 -17.80
N ARG A 441 -21.61 3.11 -16.71
CA ARG A 441 -20.51 2.13 -16.61
C ARG A 441 -21.02 0.71 -16.40
N MET A 442 -20.15 -0.23 -16.69
CA MET A 442 -20.34 -1.65 -16.35
C MET A 442 -19.52 -1.97 -15.10
N GLN A 443 -20.15 -2.59 -14.13
CA GLN A 443 -19.47 -3.26 -13.03
C GLN A 443 -19.31 -4.73 -13.39
N VAL A 444 -18.07 -5.21 -13.32
CA VAL A 444 -17.72 -6.60 -13.58
C VAL A 444 -17.09 -7.19 -12.34
N ARG A 445 -17.65 -8.29 -11.81
CA ARG A 445 -17.14 -8.97 -10.61
C ARG A 445 -16.55 -10.32 -10.97
N TYR A 446 -15.30 -10.53 -10.56
CA TYR A 446 -14.54 -11.75 -10.81
C TYR A 446 -13.92 -12.29 -9.53
N GLU A 447 -13.96 -13.61 -9.38
CA GLU A 447 -13.04 -14.27 -8.44
C GLU A 447 -11.71 -14.48 -9.14
N LEU A 448 -10.64 -14.00 -8.53
CA LEU A 448 -9.28 -14.07 -9.05
C LEU A 448 -8.33 -14.57 -7.97
N PRO A 449 -7.32 -15.38 -8.32
CA PRO A 449 -6.22 -15.65 -7.42
C PRO A 449 -5.42 -14.37 -7.12
N LEU A 450 -5.17 -14.09 -5.85
CA LEU A 450 -4.42 -12.90 -5.45
C LEU A 450 -3.03 -12.86 -6.11
N SER A 451 -2.38 -14.00 -6.27
CA SER A 451 -1.07 -14.13 -6.92
C SER A 451 -1.04 -13.64 -8.38
N GLU A 452 -2.19 -13.63 -9.07
CA GLU A 452 -2.29 -13.20 -10.47
C GLU A 452 -2.55 -11.70 -10.62
N ILE A 453 -2.91 -11.01 -9.53
CA ILE A 453 -3.25 -9.58 -9.55
C ILE A 453 -2.21 -8.69 -8.89
N VAL A 454 -1.37 -9.24 -8.01
CA VAL A 454 -0.43 -8.47 -7.17
C VAL A 454 0.57 -7.65 -7.98
N LEU A 455 1.04 -8.13 -9.13
CA LEU A 455 2.16 -7.51 -9.83
C LEU A 455 1.76 -6.37 -10.79
N ASP A 456 0.94 -6.67 -11.79
CA ASP A 456 0.72 -5.78 -12.93
C ASP A 456 -0.76 -5.59 -13.31
N PHE A 457 -1.68 -6.19 -12.58
CA PHE A 457 -3.09 -6.24 -12.99
C PHE A 457 -3.74 -4.85 -13.00
N HIS A 458 -3.45 -4.03 -11.98
CA HIS A 458 -3.95 -2.65 -11.90
C HIS A 458 -3.47 -1.80 -13.09
N ASP A 459 -2.18 -1.87 -13.40
CA ASP A 459 -1.57 -1.11 -14.48
C ASP A 459 -2.10 -1.58 -15.84
N ARG A 460 -2.34 -2.88 -15.99
CA ARG A 460 -2.94 -3.44 -17.21
C ARG A 460 -4.39 -3.01 -17.38
N ILE A 461 -5.19 -2.98 -16.30
CA ILE A 461 -6.55 -2.42 -16.38
C ILE A 461 -6.48 -0.97 -16.85
N LYS A 462 -5.67 -0.13 -16.20
CA LYS A 462 -5.51 1.29 -16.58
C LYS A 462 -5.05 1.43 -18.03
N SER A 463 -4.05 0.70 -18.45
CA SER A 463 -3.51 0.75 -19.82
C SER A 463 -4.55 0.30 -20.87
N LEU A 464 -5.19 -0.87 -20.67
CA LEU A 464 -6.16 -1.43 -21.62
C LEU A 464 -7.42 -0.59 -21.74
N THR A 465 -7.78 0.13 -20.69
CA THR A 465 -8.97 0.99 -20.66
C THR A 465 -8.64 2.47 -20.85
N ARG A 466 -7.41 2.83 -21.24
CA ARG A 466 -6.94 4.21 -21.39
C ARG A 466 -7.16 5.08 -20.16
N GLY A 467 -7.03 4.50 -18.98
CA GLY A 467 -7.23 5.19 -17.71
C GLY A 467 -8.67 5.20 -17.18
N TYR A 468 -9.66 4.76 -17.98
CA TYR A 468 -11.07 4.78 -17.57
C TYR A 468 -11.49 3.61 -16.68
N GLY A 469 -10.72 2.53 -16.58
CA GLY A 469 -11.01 1.40 -15.73
C GLY A 469 -10.54 1.64 -14.30
N SER A 470 -11.38 1.34 -13.33
CA SER A 470 -11.02 1.26 -11.92
C SER A 470 -11.19 -0.16 -11.39
N PHE A 471 -10.39 -0.50 -10.40
CA PHE A 471 -10.28 -1.84 -9.85
C PHE A 471 -10.14 -1.77 -8.33
N ASP A 472 -10.89 -2.62 -7.67
CA ASP A 472 -10.81 -2.88 -6.23
C ASP A 472 -10.98 -4.37 -5.96
N TYR A 473 -10.58 -4.86 -4.78
CA TYR A 473 -10.70 -6.26 -4.45
C TYR A 473 -10.90 -6.51 -2.96
N GLU A 474 -11.63 -7.59 -2.64
CA GLU A 474 -11.88 -8.07 -1.29
C GLU A 474 -11.37 -9.50 -1.15
N PHE A 475 -10.78 -9.82 -0.01
CA PHE A 475 -10.31 -11.18 0.28
C PHE A 475 -11.50 -12.12 0.52
N LEU A 476 -11.58 -13.23 -0.24
CA LEU A 476 -12.63 -14.25 -0.11
C LEU A 476 -12.25 -15.44 0.76
N GLY A 477 -10.97 -15.80 0.79
CA GLY A 477 -10.52 -17.00 1.46
C GLY A 477 -9.49 -17.78 0.65
N TYR A 478 -9.28 -19.05 0.99
CA TYR A 478 -8.33 -19.93 0.33
C TYR A 478 -9.06 -21.01 -0.46
N GLN A 479 -8.55 -21.32 -1.67
CA GLN A 479 -9.08 -22.40 -2.50
C GLN A 479 -7.96 -23.32 -3.00
N PRO A 480 -8.21 -24.63 -3.12
CA PRO A 480 -7.26 -25.59 -3.69
C PRO A 480 -6.87 -25.22 -5.12
N SER A 481 -5.58 -25.34 -5.42
CA SER A 481 -5.06 -25.05 -6.76
C SER A 481 -3.86 -25.93 -7.10
N ASP A 482 -3.69 -26.25 -8.40
CA ASP A 482 -2.54 -27.04 -8.88
C ASP A 482 -1.30 -26.16 -9.05
N LEU A 483 -0.69 -25.83 -7.93
CA LEU A 483 0.49 -24.98 -7.85
C LEU A 483 1.78 -25.79 -7.82
N VAL A 484 2.82 -25.26 -8.44
CA VAL A 484 4.15 -25.87 -8.45
C VAL A 484 5.23 -24.82 -8.16
N LYS A 485 6.32 -25.27 -7.54
CA LYS A 485 7.51 -24.47 -7.39
C LYS A 485 8.28 -24.45 -8.70
N LEU A 486 8.55 -23.28 -9.22
CA LEU A 486 9.38 -23.01 -10.38
C LEU A 486 10.75 -22.52 -9.90
N ASP A 487 11.77 -23.35 -9.99
CA ASP A 487 13.14 -23.02 -9.62
C ASP A 487 13.90 -22.45 -10.81
N VAL A 488 14.74 -21.44 -10.55
CA VAL A 488 15.70 -20.90 -11.53
C VAL A 488 17.07 -21.44 -11.22
N LEU A 489 17.70 -22.07 -12.24
CA LEU A 489 19.04 -22.62 -12.13
C LEU A 489 20.02 -21.82 -12.98
N VAL A 490 21.13 -21.40 -12.40
CA VAL A 490 22.24 -20.75 -13.09
C VAL A 490 23.43 -21.70 -13.10
N ASN A 491 23.82 -22.19 -14.28
CA ASN A 491 24.81 -23.25 -14.48
C ASN A 491 24.51 -24.59 -13.78
N GLY A 492 23.26 -24.80 -13.36
CA GLY A 492 22.82 -25.99 -12.62
C GLY A 492 22.63 -25.73 -11.13
N ASP A 493 23.08 -24.61 -10.61
CA ASP A 493 22.92 -24.24 -9.20
C ASP A 493 21.60 -23.45 -9.02
N PRO A 494 20.75 -23.83 -8.06
CA PRO A 494 19.48 -23.13 -7.82
C PRO A 494 19.72 -21.76 -7.20
N VAL A 495 18.94 -20.77 -7.66
CA VAL A 495 18.90 -19.41 -7.12
C VAL A 495 17.55 -19.23 -6.44
N ASP A 496 17.50 -19.44 -5.14
CA ASP A 496 16.31 -19.44 -4.31
C ASP A 496 15.51 -18.12 -4.37
N ALA A 497 16.21 -16.99 -4.43
CA ALA A 497 15.62 -15.65 -4.54
C ALA A 497 14.88 -15.40 -5.86
N LEU A 498 15.07 -16.25 -6.88
CA LEU A 498 14.36 -16.19 -8.17
C LEU A 498 13.31 -17.29 -8.32
N SER A 499 13.12 -18.14 -7.31
CA SER A 499 12.11 -19.17 -7.32
C SER A 499 10.71 -18.58 -7.15
N LEU A 500 9.71 -19.17 -7.84
CA LEU A 500 8.32 -18.70 -7.84
C LEU A 500 7.37 -19.87 -7.55
N ILE A 501 6.22 -19.58 -6.96
CA ILE A 501 5.09 -20.53 -6.93
C ILE A 501 4.12 -20.09 -8.03
N VAL A 502 3.83 -20.98 -8.97
CA VAL A 502 3.01 -20.72 -10.15
C VAL A 502 2.04 -21.85 -10.42
N HIS A 503 0.93 -21.54 -11.10
CA HIS A 503 0.01 -22.58 -11.56
C HIS A 503 0.70 -23.47 -12.61
N ARG A 504 0.49 -24.79 -12.54
CA ARG A 504 1.15 -25.78 -13.40
C ARG A 504 1.01 -25.47 -14.88
N ASP A 505 -0.19 -25.08 -15.33
CA ASP A 505 -0.44 -24.77 -16.74
C ASP A 505 0.36 -23.57 -17.25
N LYS A 506 0.64 -22.61 -16.37
CA LYS A 506 1.42 -21.40 -16.71
C LYS A 506 2.92 -21.54 -16.49
N ALA A 507 3.35 -22.62 -15.82
CA ALA A 507 4.75 -22.80 -15.41
C ALA A 507 5.73 -22.77 -16.59
N HIS A 508 5.39 -23.38 -17.72
CA HIS A 508 6.25 -23.40 -18.91
C HIS A 508 6.42 -22.00 -19.52
N THR A 509 5.32 -21.26 -19.70
CA THR A 509 5.32 -19.90 -20.24
C THR A 509 6.08 -18.97 -19.32
N ARG A 510 5.74 -18.94 -18.02
CA ARG A 510 6.43 -18.13 -17.01
C ARG A 510 7.92 -18.45 -16.92
N GLY A 511 8.28 -19.75 -16.93
CA GLY A 511 9.69 -20.19 -16.92
C GLY A 511 10.45 -19.74 -18.17
N THR A 512 9.84 -19.80 -19.35
CA THR A 512 10.45 -19.38 -20.60
C THR A 512 10.69 -17.87 -20.62
N ASP A 513 9.71 -17.09 -20.20
CA ASP A 513 9.82 -15.63 -20.16
C ASP A 513 10.85 -15.17 -19.11
N LEU A 514 10.87 -15.82 -17.94
CA LEU A 514 11.83 -15.53 -16.89
C LEU A 514 13.28 -15.76 -17.36
N VAL A 515 13.59 -16.94 -17.91
CA VAL A 515 14.96 -17.22 -18.38
C VAL A 515 15.35 -16.36 -19.60
N ARG A 516 14.38 -15.92 -20.42
CA ARG A 516 14.61 -14.99 -21.52
C ARG A 516 15.00 -13.61 -21.01
N LYS A 517 14.22 -13.04 -20.06
CA LYS A 517 14.52 -11.76 -19.44
C LYS A 517 15.85 -11.80 -18.67
N LEU A 518 16.08 -12.80 -17.85
CA LEU A 518 17.35 -12.95 -17.12
C LEU A 518 18.57 -12.97 -18.05
N LYS A 519 18.45 -13.54 -19.25
CA LYS A 519 19.54 -13.54 -20.24
C LYS A 519 19.95 -12.13 -20.71
N GLU A 520 19.06 -11.16 -20.67
CA GLU A 520 19.34 -9.79 -21.10
C GLU A 520 20.19 -9.05 -20.06
N PHE A 521 19.97 -9.35 -18.78
CA PHE A 521 20.63 -8.68 -17.65
C PHE A 521 21.90 -9.38 -17.18
N ILE A 522 22.00 -10.71 -17.32
CA ILE A 522 23.21 -11.43 -16.89
C ILE A 522 24.36 -11.15 -17.86
N PRO A 523 25.47 -10.56 -17.39
CA PRO A 523 26.59 -10.18 -18.24
C PRO A 523 27.30 -11.42 -18.82
N ARG A 524 27.82 -11.26 -20.03
CA ARG A 524 28.61 -12.32 -20.68
C ARG A 524 29.87 -12.58 -19.90
N GLN A 525 30.04 -13.81 -19.48
CA GLN A 525 31.26 -14.30 -18.81
C GLN A 525 32.26 -14.89 -19.81
N MET A 526 33.45 -15.26 -19.33
CA MET A 526 34.48 -15.95 -20.16
C MET A 526 34.05 -17.37 -20.55
N TYR A 527 32.96 -17.90 -19.96
CA TYR A 527 32.34 -19.19 -20.25
C TYR A 527 30.84 -19.01 -20.51
N GLU A 528 30.19 -20.04 -21.02
CA GLU A 528 28.76 -20.05 -21.24
C GLU A 528 28.03 -20.20 -19.92
N VAL A 529 27.01 -19.34 -19.68
CA VAL A 529 26.11 -19.42 -18.53
C VAL A 529 24.79 -20.02 -19.00
N ALA A 530 24.44 -21.18 -18.47
CA ALA A 530 23.17 -21.81 -18.73
C ALA A 530 22.14 -21.30 -17.72
N LEU A 531 21.03 -20.75 -18.22
CA LEU A 531 19.89 -20.32 -17.43
C LEU A 531 18.76 -21.32 -17.68
N GLN A 532 18.20 -21.90 -16.62
CA GLN A 532 17.19 -22.94 -16.72
C GLN A 532 16.06 -22.64 -15.73
N ALA A 533 14.84 -22.96 -16.15
CA ALA A 533 13.70 -23.01 -15.27
C ALA A 533 13.31 -24.48 -15.09
N ALA A 534 13.07 -24.93 -13.86
CA ALA A 534 12.80 -26.30 -13.54
C ALA A 534 11.63 -26.45 -12.53
N ILE A 535 10.93 -27.56 -12.62
CA ILE A 535 9.96 -28.01 -11.62
C ILE A 535 10.54 -29.28 -11.00
N GLY A 536 10.96 -29.20 -9.73
CA GLY A 536 11.75 -30.27 -9.11
C GLY A 536 13.02 -30.59 -9.92
N THR A 537 13.17 -31.83 -10.37
CA THR A 537 14.31 -32.25 -11.18
C THR A 537 14.16 -32.03 -12.69
N ARG A 538 12.95 -31.65 -13.16
CA ARG A 538 12.63 -31.52 -14.58
C ARG A 538 12.84 -30.09 -15.06
N VAL A 539 13.81 -29.89 -15.95
CA VAL A 539 14.01 -28.62 -16.65
C VAL A 539 12.92 -28.44 -17.72
N ILE A 540 12.15 -27.34 -17.62
CA ILE A 540 11.05 -27.01 -18.52
C ILE A 540 11.40 -25.92 -19.54
N ALA A 541 12.33 -25.03 -19.21
CA ALA A 541 12.82 -24.00 -20.12
C ALA A 541 14.33 -23.80 -19.95
N ARG A 542 15.02 -23.48 -21.03
CA ARG A 542 16.48 -23.25 -21.03
C ARG A 542 16.87 -22.18 -22.01
N THR A 543 17.77 -21.30 -21.59
CA THR A 543 18.50 -20.38 -22.48
C THR A 543 19.98 -20.35 -22.12
N THR A 544 20.81 -19.70 -22.93
CA THR A 544 22.26 -19.64 -22.68
C THR A 544 22.77 -18.24 -22.98
N VAL A 545 23.51 -17.67 -22.02
CA VAL A 545 24.31 -16.46 -22.23
C VAL A 545 25.64 -16.89 -22.84
N LYS A 546 25.90 -16.45 -24.08
CA LYS A 546 27.10 -16.84 -24.83
C LYS A 546 28.37 -16.30 -24.17
N ALA A 547 29.42 -17.10 -24.11
CA ALA A 547 30.74 -16.68 -23.61
C ALA A 547 31.34 -15.53 -24.43
N LEU A 548 32.09 -14.67 -23.75
CA LEU A 548 33.01 -13.74 -24.42
C LEU A 548 34.01 -14.53 -25.28
N ARG A 549 34.14 -14.19 -26.56
CA ARG A 549 35.09 -14.80 -27.47
C ARG A 549 36.30 -13.91 -27.61
N LYS A 550 37.45 -14.37 -27.11
CA LYS A 550 38.74 -13.83 -27.51
C LYS A 550 39.19 -14.56 -28.78
N ASN A 551 39.46 -13.82 -29.85
CA ASN A 551 39.96 -14.42 -31.10
C ASN A 551 41.41 -14.87 -30.91
N VAL A 552 41.60 -16.11 -30.40
CA VAL A 552 42.91 -16.69 -30.13
C VAL A 552 43.66 -17.09 -31.42
N THR A 553 42.95 -17.10 -32.56
CA THR A 553 43.52 -17.46 -33.87
C THR A 553 43.87 -16.24 -34.71
N ALA A 554 43.60 -15.01 -34.27
CA ALA A 554 43.88 -13.77 -35.03
C ALA A 554 45.36 -13.58 -35.38
N LYS A 555 46.27 -14.11 -34.56
CA LYS A 555 47.72 -14.03 -34.78
C LYS A 555 48.29 -15.25 -35.51
N CYS A 556 47.47 -16.19 -35.98
CA CYS A 556 47.91 -17.34 -36.77
C CYS A 556 47.91 -16.98 -38.26
N TYR A 557 48.99 -16.43 -38.75
CA TYR A 557 49.24 -16.23 -40.17
C TYR A 557 49.61 -17.58 -40.83
N GLY A 558 48.91 -17.93 -41.95
CA GLY A 558 49.19 -19.15 -42.70
C GLY A 558 48.33 -20.37 -42.31
N GLY A 559 48.23 -21.33 -43.19
CA GLY A 559 47.32 -22.47 -43.16
C GLY A 559 47.60 -23.58 -42.16
N ASP A 560 48.24 -23.32 -41.01
CA ASP A 560 48.48 -24.32 -39.99
C ASP A 560 47.19 -24.64 -39.20
N ILE A 561 46.45 -25.59 -39.77
CA ILE A 561 45.15 -26.08 -39.24
C ILE A 561 45.38 -26.76 -37.87
N SER A 562 46.49 -27.47 -37.66
CA SER A 562 46.81 -28.18 -36.42
C SER A 562 47.00 -27.21 -35.26
N ARG A 563 47.71 -26.09 -35.48
CA ARG A 563 47.94 -25.07 -34.46
C ARG A 563 46.67 -24.32 -34.10
N LYS A 564 45.83 -24.00 -35.09
CA LYS A 564 44.52 -23.39 -34.87
C LYS A 564 43.61 -24.29 -34.00
N ARG A 565 43.57 -25.59 -34.32
CA ARG A 565 42.78 -26.58 -33.57
C ARG A 565 43.26 -26.73 -32.14
N LYS A 566 44.58 -26.81 -31.92
CA LYS A 566 45.18 -26.92 -30.58
C LYS A 566 44.92 -25.67 -29.71
N LEU A 567 44.94 -24.48 -30.29
CA LEU A 567 44.59 -23.23 -29.60
C LEU A 567 43.13 -23.15 -29.21
N LEU A 568 42.22 -23.61 -30.09
CA LEU A 568 40.77 -23.69 -29.82
C LEU A 568 40.46 -24.73 -28.73
N GLU A 569 41.15 -25.87 -28.73
CA GLU A 569 41.02 -26.93 -27.70
C GLU A 569 41.50 -26.41 -26.34
N ARG A 570 42.65 -25.74 -26.27
CA ARG A 570 43.11 -25.10 -25.02
C ARG A 570 42.16 -24.02 -24.51
N GLN A 571 41.60 -23.25 -25.41
CA GLN A 571 40.57 -22.25 -25.03
C GLN A 571 39.32 -22.92 -24.47
N LYS A 572 38.86 -24.03 -25.08
CA LYS A 572 37.73 -24.81 -24.64
C LYS A 572 37.96 -25.42 -23.25
N GLU A 573 39.18 -25.95 -23.03
CA GLU A 573 39.56 -26.54 -21.73
C GLU A 573 39.68 -25.45 -20.64
N GLY A 574 40.29 -24.31 -20.95
CA GLY A 574 40.38 -23.17 -20.05
C GLY A 574 39.00 -22.65 -19.63
N LYS A 575 38.05 -22.57 -20.58
CA LYS A 575 36.65 -22.21 -20.30
C LYS A 575 35.95 -23.24 -19.42
N ARG A 576 36.22 -24.55 -19.61
CA ARG A 576 35.67 -25.61 -18.74
C ARG A 576 36.19 -25.49 -17.30
N ARG A 577 37.47 -25.16 -17.12
CA ARG A 577 38.06 -24.93 -15.77
C ARG A 577 37.44 -23.71 -15.11
N MET A 578 37.32 -22.59 -15.84
CA MET A 578 36.68 -21.37 -15.31
C MET A 578 35.24 -21.60 -14.91
N LYS A 579 34.48 -22.39 -15.68
CA LYS A 579 33.08 -22.76 -15.34
C LYS A 579 32.97 -23.57 -14.05
N ARG A 580 33.98 -24.37 -13.68
CA ARG A 580 33.99 -25.17 -12.44
C ARG A 580 34.32 -24.37 -11.19
N VAL A 581 34.96 -23.22 -11.33
CA VAL A 581 35.52 -22.44 -10.22
C VAL A 581 34.86 -21.07 -10.10
N GLY A 582 34.22 -20.57 -11.17
CA GLY A 582 33.63 -19.23 -11.19
C GLY A 582 32.17 -19.26 -10.71
N SER A 583 31.84 -18.47 -9.70
CA SER A 583 30.48 -18.06 -9.40
C SER A 583 30.01 -17.07 -10.47
N VAL A 584 28.72 -17.14 -10.84
CA VAL A 584 28.09 -16.15 -11.73
C VAL A 584 27.49 -15.07 -10.85
N GLU A 585 28.00 -13.85 -10.99
CA GLU A 585 27.41 -12.69 -10.35
C GLU A 585 26.08 -12.35 -11.04
N ILE A 586 25.02 -12.31 -10.29
CA ILE A 586 23.68 -11.95 -10.75
C ILE A 586 23.45 -10.49 -10.38
N PRO A 587 23.37 -9.56 -11.34
CA PRO A 587 23.19 -8.15 -11.05
C PRO A 587 21.79 -7.87 -10.49
N GLN A 588 21.64 -6.76 -9.77
CA GLN A 588 20.39 -6.36 -9.15
C GLN A 588 19.25 -6.23 -10.18
N GLU A 589 19.55 -5.75 -11.37
CA GLU A 589 18.59 -5.60 -12.46
C GLU A 589 17.97 -6.93 -12.90
N ALA A 590 18.65 -8.06 -12.69
CA ALA A 590 18.12 -9.39 -12.99
C ALA A 590 16.99 -9.77 -12.02
N PHE A 591 17.08 -9.39 -10.75
CA PHE A 591 16.00 -9.58 -9.77
C PHE A 591 14.82 -8.66 -10.08
N LEU A 592 15.07 -7.39 -10.42
CA LEU A 592 14.05 -6.44 -10.85
C LEU A 592 13.34 -6.90 -12.14
N ALA A 593 14.08 -7.52 -13.08
CA ALA A 593 13.48 -8.08 -14.29
C ALA A 593 12.53 -9.25 -14.01
N ALA A 594 12.81 -10.04 -12.96
CA ALA A 594 11.90 -11.10 -12.52
C ALA A 594 10.58 -10.54 -11.98
N LEU A 595 10.58 -9.33 -11.40
CA LEU A 595 9.38 -8.64 -10.95
C LEU A 595 8.47 -8.22 -12.11
N ARG A 596 9.03 -7.86 -13.27
CA ARG A 596 8.33 -7.31 -14.45
C ARG A 596 7.97 -8.36 -15.49
N LEU A 597 7.69 -9.60 -15.10
CA LEU A 597 7.35 -10.70 -16.02
C LEU A 597 6.02 -10.50 -16.77
N GLY A 598 5.25 -9.46 -16.46
CA GLY A 598 3.98 -9.12 -17.09
C GLY A 598 4.07 -8.15 -18.28
N ASP A 599 5.21 -7.51 -18.53
CA ASP A 599 5.37 -6.38 -19.47
C ASP A 599 5.69 -6.78 -20.93
N SER A 600 5.41 -7.97 -21.38
CA SER A 600 5.64 -8.41 -22.79
C SER A 600 4.35 -8.74 -23.51
#